data_a4329f15d538c039f52963fc02a91b95
#
_entry.id   a4329f15d538c039f52963fc02a91b95
#
_cell.length_a   1.000
_cell.length_b   1.000
_cell.length_c   1.000
_cell.angle_alpha   90.00
_cell.angle_beta   90.00
_cell.angle_gamma   90.00
#
_symmetry.space_group_name_H-M   'P 1'
#
loop_
_entity.id
_entity.type
_entity.pdbx_description
1 polymer ?
#
loop_
_entity_poly.entity_id
_entity_poly.type
_entity_poly.pdbx_seq_one_letter_code
_entity_poly.pdbx_strand_id
1 'polypeptide(L)'
;MEIDVAAVVVTYNSEDHVAGLLDSVGPALGALSGAIVVVDNGSTDRTLEILDERTDCVVIRSTNIGYAAGMNRAIAAAPEARAFLILNPDATLDPDSVETMMRVLAQPGVGIVAPRVRESDGSLSPSLRRRPTLGRVGGLSFTGLAAFTERIEDPREYESAHDVDWAVGAVLLVDAGCYTALGGMDESFFLYSEETDLSLRARAGGWATRYTPDAGAVHVGGGSGESDFTHTLKIVNRVRIYRRLTGPVRGWMYLWASVFVELRRAALGRRESRAAVKALLVPSARPEVLGLGSVFVPR
;
A
#
# COMPACT_ATOMS: atom_id res chain seq x y z
N MET A 1 10.96 -26.87 -2.30
CA MET A 1 10.75 -26.90 -0.83
C MET A 1 10.10 -25.59 -0.48
N GLU A 2 8.92 -25.61 0.09
CA GLU A 2 8.18 -24.43 0.53
C GLU A 2 8.96 -23.70 1.63
N ILE A 3 9.06 -22.38 1.52
CA ILE A 3 9.67 -21.52 2.54
C ILE A 3 8.58 -20.84 3.39
N ASP A 4 8.96 -20.28 4.54
CA ASP A 4 7.99 -19.60 5.40
C ASP A 4 7.56 -18.27 4.80
N VAL A 5 8.50 -17.43 4.33
CA VAL A 5 8.22 -16.07 3.88
C VAL A 5 9.00 -15.72 2.61
N ALA A 6 8.30 -15.19 1.60
CA ALA A 6 8.94 -14.49 0.49
C ALA A 6 8.77 -12.97 0.70
N ALA A 7 9.88 -12.28 0.96
CA ALA A 7 9.92 -10.82 1.00
C ALA A 7 9.94 -10.28 -0.43
N VAL A 8 8.99 -9.40 -0.76
CA VAL A 8 8.81 -8.84 -2.10
C VAL A 8 8.85 -7.32 -2.06
N VAL A 9 9.67 -6.76 -2.93
CA VAL A 9 9.97 -5.32 -2.97
C VAL A 9 9.83 -4.80 -4.39
N VAL A 10 9.24 -3.64 -4.56
CA VAL A 10 9.30 -2.88 -5.82
C VAL A 10 10.13 -1.63 -5.59
N THR A 11 11.20 -1.46 -6.37
CA THR A 11 12.05 -0.28 -6.32
C THR A 11 11.80 0.64 -7.52
N TYR A 12 11.91 1.93 -7.30
CA TYR A 12 11.96 2.97 -8.32
C TYR A 12 12.65 4.20 -7.75
N ASN A 13 13.91 4.44 -8.17
CA ASN A 13 14.76 5.50 -7.65
C ASN A 13 14.85 5.46 -6.12
N SER A 14 15.41 4.37 -5.58
CA SER A 14 15.42 4.04 -4.16
C SER A 14 16.84 3.90 -3.58
N GLU A 15 17.83 4.56 -4.20
CA GLU A 15 19.26 4.42 -3.84
C GLU A 15 19.57 4.72 -2.38
N ASP A 16 18.83 5.66 -1.77
CA ASP A 16 19.06 6.09 -0.39
C ASP A 16 18.53 5.08 0.66
N HIS A 17 17.66 4.13 0.26
CA HIS A 17 16.89 3.33 1.20
C HIS A 17 17.02 1.83 1.02
N VAL A 18 17.16 1.36 -0.23
CA VAL A 18 17.04 -0.07 -0.56
C VAL A 18 18.04 -0.96 0.18
N ALA A 19 19.26 -0.50 0.41
CA ALA A 19 20.26 -1.27 1.16
C ALA A 19 19.84 -1.50 2.61
N GLY A 20 19.39 -0.45 3.30
CA GLY A 20 18.92 -0.53 4.68
C GLY A 20 17.70 -1.42 4.85
N LEU A 21 16.75 -1.39 3.89
CA LEU A 21 15.65 -2.32 3.86
C LEU A 21 16.15 -3.77 3.79
N LEU A 22 16.95 -4.11 2.77
CA LEU A 22 17.41 -5.48 2.54
C LEU A 22 18.21 -6.02 3.72
N ASP A 23 19.06 -5.20 4.33
CA ASP A 23 19.84 -5.57 5.52
C ASP A 23 18.94 -5.87 6.74
N SER A 24 17.74 -5.29 6.81
CA SER A 24 16.81 -5.51 7.91
C SER A 24 15.98 -6.80 7.80
N VAL A 25 15.85 -7.37 6.58
CA VAL A 25 14.97 -8.55 6.35
C VAL A 25 15.48 -9.79 7.08
N GLY A 26 16.78 -10.09 6.98
CA GLY A 26 17.35 -11.27 7.64
C GLY A 26 17.12 -11.28 9.15
N PRO A 27 17.52 -10.24 9.89
CA PRO A 27 17.23 -10.13 11.32
C PRO A 27 15.74 -10.18 11.67
N ALA A 28 14.86 -9.64 10.82
CA ALA A 28 13.42 -9.64 11.06
C ALA A 28 12.76 -11.01 10.88
N LEU A 29 13.33 -11.87 10.03
CA LEU A 29 12.85 -13.25 9.83
C LEU A 29 13.09 -14.14 11.06
N GLY A 30 14.09 -13.83 11.91
CA GLY A 30 14.42 -14.68 13.07
C GLY A 30 14.80 -16.10 12.64
N ALA A 31 14.04 -17.10 13.10
CA ALA A 31 14.25 -18.51 12.76
C ALA A 31 13.54 -18.98 11.48
N LEU A 32 12.80 -18.09 10.80
CA LEU A 32 12.04 -18.45 9.60
C LEU A 32 12.93 -18.60 8.37
N SER A 33 12.57 -19.53 7.50
CA SER A 33 13.15 -19.63 6.16
C SER A 33 12.55 -18.54 5.26
N GLY A 34 13.41 -17.81 4.54
CA GLY A 34 12.95 -16.73 3.68
C GLY A 34 13.76 -16.55 2.39
N ALA A 35 13.17 -15.86 1.43
CA ALA A 35 13.81 -15.38 0.21
C ALA A 35 13.40 -13.94 -0.05
N ILE A 36 14.25 -13.19 -0.75
CA ILE A 36 13.98 -11.80 -1.13
C ILE A 36 13.91 -11.71 -2.64
N VAL A 37 12.84 -11.12 -3.16
CA VAL A 37 12.66 -10.83 -4.58
C VAL A 37 12.39 -9.34 -4.77
N VAL A 38 13.22 -8.70 -5.55
CA VAL A 38 13.13 -7.27 -5.87
C VAL A 38 12.76 -7.10 -7.34
N VAL A 39 11.73 -6.34 -7.62
CA VAL A 39 11.43 -5.86 -8.98
C VAL A 39 11.84 -4.39 -9.06
N ASP A 40 12.85 -4.10 -9.86
CA ASP A 40 13.20 -2.73 -10.19
C ASP A 40 12.35 -2.22 -11.35
N ASN A 41 11.57 -1.19 -11.10
CA ASN A 41 10.63 -0.60 -12.05
C ASN A 41 11.27 0.47 -12.96
N GLY A 42 12.54 0.26 -13.35
CA GLY A 42 13.25 1.15 -14.27
C GLY A 42 13.86 2.35 -13.55
N SER A 43 14.56 2.12 -12.46
CA SER A 43 15.33 3.15 -11.75
C SER A 43 16.40 3.75 -12.65
N THR A 44 16.65 5.04 -12.49
CA THR A 44 17.64 5.83 -13.22
C THR A 44 18.76 6.38 -12.32
N ASP A 45 18.64 6.16 -11.03
CA ASP A 45 19.63 6.44 -10.00
C ASP A 45 20.53 5.20 -9.76
N ARG A 46 21.26 5.16 -8.67
CA ARG A 46 22.16 4.06 -8.33
C ARG A 46 21.47 2.82 -7.73
N THR A 47 20.14 2.77 -7.70
CA THR A 47 19.40 1.64 -7.14
C THR A 47 19.85 0.30 -7.73
N LEU A 48 19.95 0.21 -9.06
CA LEU A 48 20.39 -1.04 -9.71
C LEU A 48 21.84 -1.40 -9.41
N GLU A 49 22.74 -0.42 -9.29
CA GLU A 49 24.14 -0.66 -8.89
C GLU A 49 24.21 -1.31 -7.51
N ILE A 50 23.44 -0.78 -6.54
CA ILE A 50 23.35 -1.32 -5.18
C ILE A 50 22.78 -2.74 -5.19
N LEU A 51 21.74 -2.99 -5.98
CA LEU A 51 21.11 -4.30 -6.08
C LEU A 51 22.01 -5.35 -6.76
N ASP A 52 22.80 -4.96 -7.76
CA ASP A 52 23.73 -5.85 -8.48
C ASP A 52 24.92 -6.33 -7.61
N GLU A 53 25.28 -5.58 -6.57
CA GLU A 53 26.30 -5.98 -5.59
C GLU A 53 25.80 -7.01 -4.57
N ARG A 54 24.49 -7.28 -4.52
CA ARG A 54 23.87 -8.18 -3.54
C ARG A 54 23.76 -9.62 -4.06
N THR A 55 23.94 -10.56 -3.15
CA THR A 55 23.81 -12.00 -3.43
C THR A 55 22.67 -12.67 -2.65
N ASP A 56 21.97 -11.90 -1.80
CA ASP A 56 20.94 -12.37 -0.89
C ASP A 56 19.50 -12.11 -1.42
N CYS A 57 19.39 -11.52 -2.61
CA CYS A 57 18.10 -11.29 -3.26
C CYS A 57 18.12 -11.63 -4.75
N VAL A 58 16.94 -11.94 -5.29
CA VAL A 58 16.73 -12.09 -6.72
C VAL A 58 16.24 -10.74 -7.27
N VAL A 59 16.95 -10.20 -8.26
CA VAL A 59 16.59 -8.91 -8.87
C VAL A 59 16.00 -9.11 -10.25
N ILE A 60 14.82 -8.53 -10.47
CA ILE A 60 14.09 -8.55 -11.75
C ILE A 60 14.02 -7.13 -12.29
N ARG A 61 14.65 -6.88 -13.43
CA ARG A 61 14.62 -5.58 -14.10
C ARG A 61 13.35 -5.46 -14.94
N SER A 62 12.69 -4.32 -14.83
CA SER A 62 11.46 -3.99 -15.54
C SER A 62 11.49 -2.55 -16.05
N THR A 63 10.59 -2.21 -16.95
CA THR A 63 10.15 -0.83 -17.12
C THR A 63 9.15 -0.49 -16.02
N ASN A 64 8.84 0.79 -15.80
CA ASN A 64 7.85 1.17 -14.80
C ASN A 64 6.44 0.70 -15.18
N ILE A 65 6.06 -0.47 -14.67
CA ILE A 65 4.74 -1.10 -14.86
C ILE A 65 3.75 -0.75 -13.74
N GLY A 66 4.15 0.07 -12.77
CA GLY A 66 3.38 0.39 -11.57
C GLY A 66 3.67 -0.55 -10.40
N TYR A 67 3.21 -0.13 -9.21
CA TYR A 67 3.51 -0.85 -7.97
C TYR A 67 2.78 -2.19 -7.89
N ALA A 68 1.47 -2.22 -8.14
CA ALA A 68 0.68 -3.45 -8.07
C ALA A 68 1.20 -4.54 -9.04
N ALA A 69 1.49 -4.17 -10.30
CA ALA A 69 2.04 -5.10 -11.28
C ALA A 69 3.47 -5.56 -10.92
N GLY A 70 4.28 -4.65 -10.38
CA GLY A 70 5.61 -4.99 -9.87
C GLY A 70 5.54 -6.01 -8.72
N MET A 71 4.64 -5.82 -7.76
CA MET A 71 4.42 -6.76 -6.65
C MET A 71 3.92 -8.12 -7.14
N ASN A 72 2.93 -8.16 -8.02
CA ASN A 72 2.48 -9.42 -8.61
C ASN A 72 3.62 -10.15 -9.33
N ARG A 73 4.47 -9.41 -10.05
CA ARG A 73 5.63 -9.97 -10.75
C ARG A 73 6.68 -10.51 -9.78
N ALA A 74 6.94 -9.81 -8.68
CA ALA A 74 7.86 -10.27 -7.64
C ALA A 74 7.37 -11.56 -7.00
N ILE A 75 6.08 -11.62 -6.65
CA ILE A 75 5.44 -12.80 -6.06
C ILE A 75 5.44 -13.99 -7.02
N ALA A 76 5.15 -13.75 -8.31
CA ALA A 76 5.16 -14.80 -9.33
C ALA A 76 6.56 -15.41 -9.56
N ALA A 77 7.62 -14.69 -9.25
CA ALA A 77 9.01 -15.15 -9.36
C ALA A 77 9.57 -15.69 -8.04
N ALA A 78 8.86 -15.51 -6.94
CA ALA A 78 9.27 -15.98 -5.63
C ALA A 78 9.15 -17.52 -5.54
N PRO A 79 9.96 -18.17 -4.71
CA PRO A 79 9.72 -19.56 -4.34
C PRO A 79 8.33 -19.73 -3.73
N GLU A 80 7.81 -20.96 -3.75
CA GLU A 80 6.59 -21.31 -3.03
C GLU A 80 6.76 -20.97 -1.55
N ALA A 81 5.87 -20.15 -1.00
CA ALA A 81 5.97 -19.61 0.35
C ALA A 81 4.60 -19.66 1.06
N ARG A 82 4.62 -19.74 2.38
CA ARG A 82 3.41 -19.69 3.21
C ARG A 82 2.84 -18.29 3.30
N ALA A 83 3.69 -17.26 3.21
CA ALA A 83 3.29 -15.86 3.25
C ALA A 83 4.18 -14.98 2.37
N PHE A 84 3.61 -13.86 1.91
CA PHE A 84 4.31 -12.80 1.19
C PHE A 84 4.47 -11.58 2.08
N LEU A 85 5.71 -11.17 2.32
CA LEU A 85 6.03 -9.93 3.03
C LEU A 85 6.21 -8.81 2.00
N ILE A 86 5.19 -7.99 1.87
CA ILE A 86 5.15 -6.83 0.96
C ILE A 86 5.84 -5.66 1.64
N LEU A 87 6.84 -5.08 0.99
CA LEU A 87 7.70 -4.04 1.55
C LEU A 87 7.87 -2.86 0.59
N ASN A 88 7.75 -1.66 1.13
CA ASN A 88 8.24 -0.46 0.45
C ASN A 88 9.77 -0.37 0.58
N PRO A 89 10.47 0.16 -0.43
CA PRO A 89 11.93 0.24 -0.41
C PRO A 89 12.50 1.19 0.66
N ASP A 90 11.68 2.10 1.21
CA ASP A 90 12.00 3.07 2.26
C ASP A 90 11.53 2.65 3.67
N ALA A 91 11.22 1.35 3.85
CA ALA A 91 10.94 0.74 5.14
C ALA A 91 12.17 0.01 5.68
N THR A 92 12.26 -0.14 7.00
CA THR A 92 13.17 -1.05 7.68
C THR A 92 12.41 -1.81 8.77
N LEU A 93 12.79 -3.05 9.01
CA LEU A 93 12.11 -3.96 9.92
C LEU A 93 12.87 -4.07 11.23
N ASP A 94 12.14 -4.15 12.35
CA ASP A 94 12.75 -4.50 13.63
C ASP A 94 13.11 -6.00 13.66
N PRO A 95 14.15 -6.40 14.40
CA PRO A 95 14.45 -7.82 14.61
C PRO A 95 13.23 -8.61 15.08
N ASP A 96 13.09 -9.86 14.62
CA ASP A 96 12.02 -10.81 14.95
C ASP A 96 10.60 -10.34 14.60
N SER A 97 10.44 -9.17 13.93
CA SER A 97 9.12 -8.62 13.62
C SER A 97 8.33 -9.50 12.65
N VAL A 98 8.99 -10.11 11.66
CA VAL A 98 8.33 -11.01 10.70
C VAL A 98 7.91 -12.31 11.37
N GLU A 99 8.74 -12.87 12.25
CA GLU A 99 8.38 -14.04 13.04
C GLU A 99 7.14 -13.75 13.91
N THR A 100 7.09 -12.57 14.52
CA THR A 100 5.93 -12.12 15.30
C THR A 100 4.68 -11.98 14.41
N MET A 101 4.80 -11.39 13.24
CA MET A 101 3.69 -11.27 12.29
C MET A 101 3.21 -12.65 11.81
N MET A 102 4.10 -13.61 11.56
CA MET A 102 3.73 -14.98 11.19
C MET A 102 2.90 -15.68 12.27
N ARG A 103 3.24 -15.49 13.55
CA ARG A 103 2.43 -16.00 14.67
C ARG A 103 1.01 -15.41 14.68
N VAL A 104 0.86 -14.15 14.34
CA VAL A 104 -0.45 -13.50 14.22
C VAL A 104 -1.21 -13.98 12.98
N LEU A 105 -0.52 -14.16 11.85
CA LEU A 105 -1.10 -14.64 10.59
C LEU A 105 -1.67 -16.07 10.73
N ALA A 106 -1.06 -16.91 11.59
CA ALA A 106 -1.53 -18.26 11.86
C ALA A 106 -2.86 -18.33 12.64
N GLN A 107 -3.39 -17.18 13.10
CA GLN A 107 -4.69 -17.15 13.79
C GLN A 107 -5.84 -17.34 12.78
N PRO A 108 -6.91 -18.06 13.14
CA PRO A 108 -8.03 -18.31 12.24
C PRO A 108 -8.64 -17.02 11.67
N GLY A 109 -8.83 -17.00 10.35
CA GLY A 109 -9.48 -15.89 9.65
C GLY A 109 -8.60 -14.67 9.42
N VAL A 110 -7.32 -14.68 9.81
CA VAL A 110 -6.37 -13.61 9.49
C VAL A 110 -5.76 -13.88 8.11
N GLY A 111 -5.85 -12.91 7.21
CA GLY A 111 -5.25 -13.01 5.88
C GLY A 111 -4.15 -11.98 5.63
N ILE A 112 -4.17 -10.88 6.39
CA ILE A 112 -3.17 -9.80 6.28
C ILE A 112 -2.78 -9.35 7.68
N VAL A 113 -1.49 -9.14 7.92
CA VAL A 113 -0.97 -8.57 9.18
C VAL A 113 -0.21 -7.29 8.89
N ALA A 114 -0.51 -6.25 9.67
CA ALA A 114 0.19 -4.97 9.64
C ALA A 114 0.93 -4.75 10.97
N PRO A 115 2.22 -4.39 10.95
CA PRO A 115 2.98 -4.10 12.16
C PRO A 115 2.75 -2.65 12.64
N ARG A 116 3.29 -2.35 13.81
CA ARG A 116 3.46 -0.98 14.28
C ARG A 116 4.53 -0.27 13.45
N VAL A 117 4.14 0.81 12.78
CA VAL A 117 5.06 1.62 11.97
C VAL A 117 5.43 2.89 12.74
N ARG A 118 6.71 3.25 12.69
CA ARG A 118 7.26 4.49 13.24
C ARG A 118 7.85 5.34 12.11
N GLU A 119 7.86 6.63 12.30
CA GLU A 119 8.63 7.57 11.48
C GLU A 119 10.13 7.45 11.82
N SER A 120 11.00 8.06 11.03
CA SER A 120 12.46 8.03 11.23
C SER A 120 12.91 8.68 12.56
N ASP A 121 12.09 9.57 13.14
CA ASP A 121 12.34 10.19 14.45
C ASP A 121 11.85 9.33 15.64
N GLY A 122 11.33 8.12 15.35
CA GLY A 122 10.78 7.18 16.33
C GLY A 122 9.32 7.46 16.75
N SER A 123 8.71 8.53 16.27
CA SER A 123 7.30 8.81 16.53
C SER A 123 6.38 7.81 15.86
N LEU A 124 5.17 7.61 16.38
CA LEU A 124 4.18 6.74 15.81
C LEU A 124 3.75 7.25 14.43
N SER A 125 3.91 6.42 13.40
CA SER A 125 3.29 6.67 12.09
C SER A 125 1.85 6.15 12.10
N PRO A 126 0.84 7.03 11.95
CA PRO A 126 -0.55 6.59 11.88
C PRO A 126 -0.80 5.83 10.58
N SER A 127 -0.47 4.52 10.55
CA SER A 127 -0.57 3.65 9.39
C SER A 127 -1.94 2.99 9.20
N LEU A 128 -2.77 2.96 10.27
CA LEU A 128 -4.07 2.29 10.23
C LEU A 128 -5.16 3.18 9.63
N ARG A 129 -6.10 2.55 8.95
CA ARG A 129 -7.14 3.25 8.17
C ARG A 129 -8.50 2.60 8.34
N ARG A 130 -9.53 3.44 8.26
CA ARG A 130 -10.92 3.03 8.11
C ARG A 130 -11.30 3.02 6.63
N ARG A 131 -12.26 2.17 6.24
CA ARG A 131 -12.78 2.11 4.87
C ARG A 131 -13.31 3.48 4.41
N PRO A 132 -13.20 3.81 3.11
CA PRO A 132 -13.73 5.04 2.57
C PRO A 132 -15.27 5.09 2.71
N THR A 133 -15.79 6.28 3.07
CA THR A 133 -17.24 6.57 3.12
C THR A 133 -17.51 7.98 2.60
N LEU A 134 -18.78 8.30 2.26
CA LEU A 134 -19.16 9.65 1.87
C LEU A 134 -18.87 10.69 2.97
N GLY A 135 -19.04 10.34 4.25
CA GLY A 135 -18.71 11.24 5.35
C GLY A 135 -17.20 11.53 5.41
N ARG A 136 -16.36 10.52 5.17
CA ARG A 136 -14.91 10.64 5.23
C ARG A 136 -14.30 11.42 4.07
N VAL A 137 -14.91 11.42 2.88
CA VAL A 137 -14.44 12.23 1.75
C VAL A 137 -14.83 13.70 1.85
N GLY A 138 -15.87 14.02 2.63
CA GLY A 138 -16.49 15.35 2.68
C GLY A 138 -15.63 16.49 3.23
N GLY A 139 -14.36 16.27 3.55
CA GLY A 139 -13.43 17.31 3.99
C GLY A 139 -13.67 17.81 5.41
N LEU A 140 -14.35 17.02 6.23
CA LEU A 140 -14.62 17.31 7.65
C LEU A 140 -13.64 16.59 8.59
N SER A 141 -12.52 16.07 8.07
CA SER A 141 -11.48 15.37 8.86
C SER A 141 -10.89 16.23 9.99
N PHE A 142 -10.90 17.55 9.83
CA PHE A 142 -10.45 18.49 10.87
C PHE A 142 -11.25 18.40 12.18
N THR A 143 -12.43 17.78 12.16
CA THR A 143 -13.24 17.56 13.38
C THR A 143 -12.68 16.46 14.28
N GLY A 144 -11.75 15.62 13.79
CA GLY A 144 -11.21 14.46 14.51
C GLY A 144 -12.20 13.31 14.72
N LEU A 145 -13.47 13.48 14.30
CA LEU A 145 -14.49 12.46 14.49
C LEU A 145 -14.26 11.26 13.53
N ALA A 146 -14.31 10.04 14.06
CA ALA A 146 -14.11 8.80 13.31
C ALA A 146 -15.05 8.64 12.10
N ALA A 147 -16.24 9.28 12.13
CA ALA A 147 -17.17 9.31 11.02
C ALA A 147 -16.64 10.07 9.80
N PHE A 148 -15.72 11.02 10.00
CA PHE A 148 -15.21 11.94 8.98
C PHE A 148 -13.73 11.77 8.65
N THR A 149 -13.01 10.88 9.32
CA THR A 149 -11.60 10.60 9.03
C THR A 149 -11.35 9.14 8.73
N GLU A 150 -10.61 8.86 7.65
CA GLU A 150 -10.10 7.52 7.35
C GLU A 150 -8.87 7.19 8.21
N ARG A 151 -8.01 8.17 8.43
CA ARG A 151 -6.79 8.01 9.20
C ARG A 151 -7.13 7.81 10.67
N ILE A 152 -6.55 6.79 11.29
CA ILE A 152 -6.65 6.53 12.70
C ILE A 152 -5.44 7.21 13.36
N GLU A 153 -5.69 8.30 14.10
CA GLU A 153 -4.63 9.12 14.71
C GLU A 153 -4.57 8.95 16.23
N ASP A 154 -5.57 8.31 16.86
CA ASP A 154 -5.59 8.06 18.30
C ASP A 154 -4.50 7.04 18.66
N PRO A 155 -3.47 7.41 19.45
CA PRO A 155 -2.40 6.48 19.83
C PRO A 155 -2.88 5.24 20.56
N ARG A 156 -4.02 5.31 21.26
CA ARG A 156 -4.60 4.18 22.00
C ARG A 156 -5.01 3.03 21.07
N GLU A 157 -5.40 3.34 19.83
CA GLU A 157 -5.70 2.32 18.80
C GLU A 157 -4.45 1.52 18.41
N TYR A 158 -3.25 2.00 18.75
CA TYR A 158 -1.98 1.35 18.43
C TYR A 158 -1.37 0.60 19.64
N GLU A 159 -2.08 0.52 20.79
CA GLU A 159 -1.58 -0.17 21.98
C GLU A 159 -1.89 -1.67 22.01
N SER A 160 -2.90 -2.12 21.25
CA SER A 160 -3.36 -3.51 21.25
C SER A 160 -3.64 -4.05 19.86
N ALA A 161 -3.50 -5.38 19.70
CA ALA A 161 -3.82 -6.05 18.46
C ALA A 161 -5.34 -6.06 18.20
N HIS A 162 -5.75 -5.69 16.97
CA HIS A 162 -7.16 -5.67 16.56
C HIS A 162 -7.31 -5.69 15.04
N ASP A 163 -8.51 -5.94 14.56
CA ASP A 163 -8.81 -5.90 13.13
C ASP A 163 -9.05 -4.47 12.65
N VAL A 164 -8.46 -4.15 11.51
CA VAL A 164 -8.61 -2.85 10.85
C VAL A 164 -9.26 -3.01 9.48
N ASP A 165 -9.78 -1.92 8.92
CA ASP A 165 -10.33 -2.00 7.56
C ASP A 165 -9.21 -2.16 6.52
N TRP A 166 -8.09 -1.46 6.70
CA TRP A 166 -6.86 -1.58 5.92
C TRP A 166 -5.70 -0.84 6.59
N ALA A 167 -4.48 -1.11 6.18
CA ALA A 167 -3.28 -0.42 6.63
C ALA A 167 -2.44 0.03 5.43
N VAL A 168 -1.60 1.05 5.64
CA VAL A 168 -0.67 1.56 4.61
C VAL A 168 0.29 0.46 4.20
N GLY A 169 0.53 0.33 2.91
CA GLY A 169 1.31 -0.75 2.29
C GLY A 169 2.83 -0.70 2.51
N ALA A 170 3.31 0.08 3.50
CA ALA A 170 4.74 0.17 3.79
C ALA A 170 5.34 -1.19 4.19
N VAL A 171 4.63 -1.93 5.06
CA VAL A 171 4.95 -3.29 5.50
C VAL A 171 3.64 -4.04 5.71
N LEU A 172 3.41 -5.10 4.95
CA LEU A 172 2.28 -6.00 5.12
C LEU A 172 2.74 -7.45 4.95
N LEU A 173 2.31 -8.33 5.86
CA LEU A 173 2.47 -9.77 5.69
C LEU A 173 1.13 -10.36 5.26
N VAL A 174 1.11 -11.04 4.12
CA VAL A 174 -0.12 -11.56 3.49
C VAL A 174 -0.02 -13.08 3.38
N ASP A 175 -1.04 -13.78 3.85
CA ASP A 175 -1.17 -15.23 3.67
C ASP A 175 -1.20 -15.60 2.17
N ALA A 176 -0.41 -16.58 1.75
CA ALA A 176 -0.27 -16.94 0.34
C ALA A 176 -1.58 -17.48 -0.24
N GLY A 177 -2.36 -18.24 0.55
CA GLY A 177 -3.68 -18.72 0.16
C GLY A 177 -4.68 -17.57 -0.01
N CYS A 178 -4.67 -16.59 0.92
CA CYS A 178 -5.46 -15.38 0.82
C CYS A 178 -5.10 -14.59 -0.45
N TYR A 179 -3.81 -14.30 -0.67
CA TYR A 179 -3.33 -13.57 -1.85
C TYR A 179 -3.75 -14.24 -3.16
N THR A 180 -3.56 -15.55 -3.24
CA THR A 180 -3.90 -16.35 -4.43
C THR A 180 -5.42 -16.39 -4.67
N ALA A 181 -6.22 -16.59 -3.62
CA ALA A 181 -7.69 -16.59 -3.72
C ALA A 181 -8.26 -15.24 -4.17
N LEU A 182 -7.57 -14.14 -3.86
CA LEU A 182 -7.93 -12.80 -4.32
C LEU A 182 -7.47 -12.51 -5.76
N GLY A 183 -6.64 -13.37 -6.36
CA GLY A 183 -6.04 -13.14 -7.67
C GLY A 183 -4.95 -12.06 -7.68
N GLY A 184 -4.31 -11.84 -6.53
CA GLY A 184 -3.24 -10.85 -6.36
C GLY A 184 -3.72 -9.41 -6.19
N MET A 185 -2.80 -8.47 -6.38
CA MET A 185 -3.12 -7.03 -6.45
C MET A 185 -3.74 -6.68 -7.80
N ASP A 186 -4.68 -5.74 -7.80
CA ASP A 186 -5.29 -5.24 -9.05
C ASP A 186 -4.33 -4.27 -9.74
N GLU A 187 -3.74 -4.72 -10.85
CA GLU A 187 -2.75 -3.97 -11.63
C GLU A 187 -3.31 -2.69 -12.30
N SER A 188 -4.63 -2.56 -12.36
CA SER A 188 -5.26 -1.33 -12.85
C SER A 188 -5.06 -0.14 -11.92
N PHE A 189 -4.64 -0.37 -10.64
CA PHE A 189 -4.06 0.64 -9.77
C PHE A 189 -2.55 0.70 -10.04
N PHE A 190 -2.13 1.68 -10.80
CA PHE A 190 -0.71 1.85 -11.11
C PHE A 190 0.12 2.14 -9.84
N LEU A 191 -0.39 3.02 -9.00
CA LEU A 191 0.20 3.44 -7.73
C LEU A 191 -0.91 4.01 -6.84
N TYR A 192 -0.86 3.71 -5.54
CA TYR A 192 -1.84 4.05 -4.51
C TYR A 192 -3.19 3.38 -4.64
N SER A 193 -3.68 2.90 -3.54
CA SER A 193 -4.97 2.23 -3.32
C SER A 193 -4.98 0.73 -3.64
N GLU A 194 -3.91 0.15 -4.13
CA GLU A 194 -3.76 -1.29 -4.33
C GLU A 194 -3.82 -2.06 -3.01
N GLU A 195 -3.18 -1.57 -1.95
CA GLU A 195 -3.24 -2.15 -0.60
C GLU A 195 -4.63 -1.98 0.03
N THR A 196 -5.28 -0.84 -0.25
CA THR A 196 -6.66 -0.60 0.18
C THR A 196 -7.61 -1.59 -0.49
N ASP A 197 -7.49 -1.77 -1.81
CA ASP A 197 -8.30 -2.72 -2.58
C ASP A 197 -8.05 -4.15 -2.10
N LEU A 198 -6.79 -4.56 -1.93
CA LEU A 198 -6.41 -5.88 -1.44
C LEU A 198 -7.05 -6.17 -0.07
N SER A 199 -6.90 -5.27 0.90
CA SER A 199 -7.45 -5.43 2.25
C SER A 199 -8.98 -5.51 2.25
N LEU A 200 -9.65 -4.68 1.44
CA LEU A 200 -11.11 -4.68 1.38
C LEU A 200 -11.67 -5.90 0.63
N ARG A 201 -10.95 -6.42 -0.38
CA ARG A 201 -11.28 -7.72 -1.03
C ARG A 201 -11.04 -8.89 -0.07
N ALA A 202 -9.94 -8.89 0.70
CA ALA A 202 -9.67 -9.88 1.73
C ALA A 202 -10.82 -9.94 2.73
N ARG A 203 -11.25 -8.79 3.24
CA ARG A 203 -12.40 -8.70 4.16
C ARG A 203 -13.70 -9.24 3.55
N ALA A 204 -13.97 -8.92 2.28
CA ALA A 204 -15.15 -9.47 1.58
C ALA A 204 -15.07 -10.98 1.37
N GLY A 205 -13.86 -11.53 1.28
CA GLY A 205 -13.56 -12.97 1.22
C GLY A 205 -13.52 -13.68 2.57
N GLY A 206 -13.75 -12.96 3.68
CA GLY A 206 -13.78 -13.55 5.04
C GLY A 206 -12.43 -13.51 5.77
N TRP A 207 -11.41 -12.83 5.23
CA TRP A 207 -10.12 -12.64 5.89
C TRP A 207 -10.01 -11.27 6.57
N ALA A 208 -9.47 -11.26 7.79
CA ALA A 208 -9.18 -10.03 8.51
C ALA A 208 -7.83 -9.44 8.10
N THR A 209 -7.74 -8.10 8.13
CA THR A 209 -6.47 -7.38 8.25
C THR A 209 -6.25 -7.09 9.72
N ARG A 210 -5.26 -7.77 10.33
CA ARG A 210 -4.95 -7.68 11.75
C ARG A 210 -3.75 -6.77 11.98
N TYR A 211 -3.93 -5.74 12.78
CA TYR A 211 -2.82 -4.95 13.32
C TYR A 211 -2.21 -5.65 14.54
N THR A 212 -0.88 -5.59 14.68
CA THR A 212 -0.17 -6.02 15.89
C THR A 212 0.86 -4.97 16.32
N PRO A 213 0.85 -4.56 17.62
CA PRO A 213 1.87 -3.65 18.17
C PRO A 213 3.20 -4.34 18.46
N ASP A 214 3.21 -5.70 18.51
CA ASP A 214 4.36 -6.51 18.94
C ASP A 214 5.40 -6.72 17.83
N ALA A 215 5.05 -6.36 16.58
CA ALA A 215 5.96 -6.30 15.45
C ALA A 215 6.19 -4.85 15.06
N GLY A 216 7.42 -4.49 14.76
CA GLY A 216 7.81 -3.11 14.48
C GLY A 216 8.49 -2.91 13.14
N ALA A 217 8.29 -1.71 12.58
CA ALA A 217 9.00 -1.23 11.40
C ALA A 217 9.17 0.29 11.48
N VAL A 218 10.18 0.80 10.77
CA VAL A 218 10.34 2.24 10.51
C VAL A 218 10.05 2.47 9.04
N HIS A 219 9.34 3.55 8.73
CA HIS A 219 9.07 3.95 7.35
C HIS A 219 9.39 5.42 7.18
N VAL A 220 10.37 5.73 6.33
CA VAL A 220 10.83 7.10 6.10
C VAL A 220 9.73 7.93 5.43
N GLY A 221 8.99 7.31 4.51
CA GLY A 221 7.89 7.95 3.81
C GLY A 221 8.33 9.03 2.83
N GLY A 222 7.41 9.40 1.95
CA GLY A 222 7.64 10.50 0.99
C GLY A 222 8.45 10.14 -0.25
N GLY A 223 8.95 8.91 -0.37
CA GLY A 223 9.79 8.48 -1.50
C GLY A 223 9.17 8.70 -2.88
N SER A 224 7.84 8.58 -3.00
CA SER A 224 7.15 8.88 -4.27
C SER A 224 6.86 10.37 -4.51
N GLY A 225 7.18 11.24 -3.54
CA GLY A 225 6.94 12.68 -3.59
C GLY A 225 5.46 13.07 -3.74
N GLU A 226 5.10 14.30 -3.40
CA GLU A 226 3.78 14.85 -3.68
C GLU A 226 3.88 15.71 -4.96
N SER A 227 3.34 15.19 -6.07
CA SER A 227 3.28 15.85 -7.37
C SER A 227 1.84 15.91 -7.86
N ASP A 228 1.57 16.73 -8.89
CA ASP A 228 0.26 16.77 -9.56
C ASP A 228 -0.16 15.36 -10.02
N PHE A 229 0.80 14.55 -10.49
CA PHE A 229 0.56 13.20 -10.96
C PHE A 229 0.21 12.25 -9.81
N THR A 230 1.03 12.18 -8.77
CA THR A 230 0.81 11.26 -7.63
C THR A 230 -0.45 11.62 -6.84
N HIS A 231 -0.73 12.92 -6.66
CA HIS A 231 -1.97 13.39 -6.04
C HIS A 231 -3.20 13.00 -6.89
N THR A 232 -3.13 13.20 -8.21
CA THR A 232 -4.21 12.81 -9.12
C THR A 232 -4.50 11.31 -9.05
N LEU A 233 -3.46 10.45 -9.05
CA LEU A 233 -3.63 9.00 -8.90
C LEU A 233 -4.37 8.66 -7.60
N LYS A 234 -3.93 9.23 -6.47
CA LYS A 234 -4.59 9.02 -5.15
C LYS A 234 -6.07 9.33 -5.20
N ILE A 235 -6.44 10.50 -5.73
CA ILE A 235 -7.84 10.94 -5.73
C ILE A 235 -8.69 10.12 -6.70
N VAL A 236 -8.22 9.87 -7.92
CA VAL A 236 -8.94 9.06 -8.93
C VAL A 236 -9.14 7.63 -8.42
N ASN A 237 -8.09 7.00 -7.89
CA ASN A 237 -8.16 5.62 -7.39
C ASN A 237 -9.10 5.49 -6.18
N ARG A 238 -9.16 6.47 -5.28
CA ARG A 238 -10.13 6.47 -4.17
C ARG A 238 -11.58 6.49 -4.66
N VAL A 239 -11.90 7.28 -5.68
CA VAL A 239 -13.24 7.28 -6.29
C VAL A 239 -13.54 5.91 -6.93
N ARG A 240 -12.54 5.29 -7.59
CA ARG A 240 -12.68 3.96 -8.19
C ARG A 240 -13.00 2.89 -7.15
N ILE A 241 -12.22 2.82 -6.07
CA ILE A 241 -12.46 1.86 -4.96
C ILE A 241 -13.86 2.08 -4.40
N TYR A 242 -14.21 3.31 -4.05
CA TYR A 242 -15.51 3.57 -3.45
C TYR A 242 -16.67 3.15 -4.37
N ARG A 243 -16.55 3.41 -5.67
CA ARG A 243 -17.54 2.97 -6.66
C ARG A 243 -17.63 1.44 -6.76
N ARG A 244 -16.51 0.73 -6.72
CA ARG A 244 -16.50 -0.74 -6.68
C ARG A 244 -17.23 -1.30 -5.45
N LEU A 245 -16.98 -0.71 -4.30
CA LEU A 245 -17.58 -1.17 -3.04
C LEU A 245 -19.07 -0.88 -2.92
N THR A 246 -19.56 0.21 -3.50
CA THR A 246 -20.91 0.74 -3.19
C THR A 246 -21.82 0.87 -4.42
N GLY A 247 -21.29 0.60 -5.61
CA GLY A 247 -22.03 0.69 -6.87
C GLY A 247 -22.02 2.09 -7.49
N PRO A 248 -22.63 2.22 -8.68
CA PRO A 248 -22.48 3.41 -9.52
C PRO A 248 -23.08 4.67 -8.91
N VAL A 249 -24.26 4.59 -8.28
CA VAL A 249 -24.96 5.77 -7.74
C VAL A 249 -24.16 6.40 -6.60
N ARG A 250 -23.76 5.60 -5.61
CA ARG A 250 -22.95 6.09 -4.49
C ARG A 250 -21.55 6.50 -4.95
N GLY A 251 -20.98 5.80 -5.93
CA GLY A 251 -19.71 6.17 -6.55
C GLY A 251 -19.78 7.54 -7.22
N TRP A 252 -20.90 7.86 -7.86
CA TRP A 252 -21.12 9.19 -8.44
C TRP A 252 -21.22 10.28 -7.35
N MET A 253 -21.91 10.01 -6.25
CA MET A 253 -21.94 10.94 -5.10
C MET A 253 -20.56 11.17 -4.52
N TYR A 254 -19.73 10.13 -4.40
CA TYR A 254 -18.36 10.22 -3.90
C TYR A 254 -17.46 11.02 -4.86
N LEU A 255 -17.63 10.85 -6.17
CA LEU A 255 -16.93 11.65 -7.19
C LEU A 255 -17.19 13.15 -6.99
N TRP A 256 -18.47 13.55 -6.87
CA TRP A 256 -18.79 14.97 -6.69
C TRP A 256 -18.35 15.52 -5.34
N ALA A 257 -18.40 14.73 -4.27
CA ALA A 257 -17.82 15.11 -2.99
C ALA A 257 -16.29 15.32 -3.12
N SER A 258 -15.60 14.42 -3.83
CA SER A 258 -14.16 14.58 -4.11
C SER A 258 -13.87 15.83 -4.95
N VAL A 259 -14.65 16.09 -6.01
CA VAL A 259 -14.53 17.31 -6.82
C VAL A 259 -14.69 18.56 -5.96
N PHE A 260 -15.70 18.60 -5.09
CA PHE A 260 -15.94 19.74 -4.20
C PHE A 260 -14.77 19.98 -3.25
N VAL A 261 -14.25 18.92 -2.63
CA VAL A 261 -13.10 19.01 -1.71
C VAL A 261 -11.84 19.50 -2.43
N GLU A 262 -11.56 18.94 -3.61
CA GLU A 262 -10.39 19.35 -4.39
C GLU A 262 -10.53 20.76 -4.96
N LEU A 263 -11.72 21.22 -5.36
CA LEU A 263 -11.96 22.61 -5.74
C LEU A 263 -11.68 23.58 -4.59
N ARG A 264 -12.15 23.24 -3.36
CA ARG A 264 -11.87 24.04 -2.16
C ARG A 264 -10.36 24.12 -1.88
N ARG A 265 -9.65 22.98 -1.97
CA ARG A 265 -8.18 22.92 -1.79
C ARG A 265 -7.46 23.74 -2.85
N ALA A 266 -7.88 23.65 -4.11
CA ALA A 266 -7.34 24.45 -5.22
C ALA A 266 -7.55 25.96 -5.01
N ALA A 267 -8.71 26.37 -4.48
CA ALA A 267 -9.01 27.77 -4.12
C ALA A 267 -8.13 28.25 -2.96
N LEU A 268 -7.70 27.35 -2.06
CA LEU A 268 -6.76 27.63 -0.97
C LEU A 268 -5.28 27.55 -1.40
N GLY A 269 -5.00 27.48 -2.71
CA GLY A 269 -3.64 27.57 -3.26
C GLY A 269 -2.96 26.22 -3.52
N ARG A 270 -3.63 25.08 -3.29
CA ARG A 270 -3.08 23.75 -3.57
C ARG A 270 -3.11 23.46 -5.07
N ARG A 271 -1.95 23.51 -5.72
CA ARG A 271 -1.85 23.37 -7.20
C ARG A 271 -2.21 21.96 -7.67
N GLU A 272 -1.75 20.93 -6.96
CA GLU A 272 -2.01 19.52 -7.23
C GLU A 272 -3.52 19.20 -7.30
N SER A 273 -4.34 19.88 -6.52
CA SER A 273 -5.79 19.71 -6.53
C SER A 273 -6.45 20.14 -7.83
N ARG A 274 -5.86 21.08 -8.58
CA ARG A 274 -6.37 21.50 -9.90
C ARG A 274 -6.25 20.38 -10.93
N ALA A 275 -5.12 19.66 -10.93
CA ALA A 275 -4.90 18.52 -11.80
C ALA A 275 -5.89 17.38 -11.46
N ALA A 276 -6.10 17.11 -10.17
CA ALA A 276 -7.07 16.12 -9.70
C ALA A 276 -8.51 16.45 -10.14
N VAL A 277 -8.96 17.69 -9.96
CA VAL A 277 -10.30 18.13 -10.44
C VAL A 277 -10.43 17.92 -11.94
N LYS A 278 -9.42 18.32 -12.72
CA LYS A 278 -9.43 18.14 -14.17
C LYS A 278 -9.55 16.66 -14.55
N ALA A 279 -8.80 15.79 -13.92
CA ALA A 279 -8.85 14.34 -14.18
C ALA A 279 -10.18 13.70 -13.75
N LEU A 280 -10.81 14.18 -12.67
CA LEU A 280 -12.12 13.71 -12.25
C LEU A 280 -13.22 14.05 -13.26
N LEU A 281 -13.17 15.25 -13.85
CA LEU A 281 -14.23 15.77 -14.73
C LEU A 281 -13.98 15.51 -16.21
N VAL A 282 -12.71 15.46 -16.64
CA VAL A 282 -12.31 15.38 -18.05
C VAL A 282 -11.59 14.08 -18.33
N PRO A 283 -12.18 13.12 -19.07
CA PRO A 283 -11.56 11.83 -19.35
C PRO A 283 -10.16 11.88 -19.94
N SER A 284 -9.93 12.81 -20.89
CA SER A 284 -8.63 12.97 -21.55
C SER A 284 -7.53 13.56 -20.66
N ALA A 285 -7.86 14.02 -19.46
CA ALA A 285 -6.90 14.52 -18.48
C ALA A 285 -6.52 13.45 -17.44
N ARG A 286 -7.09 12.26 -17.52
CA ARG A 286 -6.73 11.14 -16.64
C ARG A 286 -5.37 10.61 -17.00
N PRO A 287 -4.54 10.23 -16.01
CA PRO A 287 -3.26 9.58 -16.29
C PRO A 287 -3.45 8.32 -17.16
N GLU A 288 -2.73 8.22 -18.26
CA GLU A 288 -2.81 7.09 -19.21
C GLU A 288 -2.48 5.76 -18.55
N VAL A 289 -1.58 5.77 -17.57
CA VAL A 289 -1.17 4.59 -16.80
C VAL A 289 -2.33 3.90 -16.08
N LEU A 290 -3.46 4.58 -15.86
CA LEU A 290 -4.65 3.98 -15.27
C LEU A 290 -5.51 3.20 -16.28
N GLY A 291 -5.25 3.32 -17.57
CA GLY A 291 -6.00 2.63 -18.63
C GLY A 291 -7.50 2.93 -18.68
N LEU A 292 -7.94 4.03 -18.03
CA LEU A 292 -9.37 4.29 -17.81
C LEU A 292 -10.10 4.83 -19.05
N GLY A 293 -9.38 5.46 -19.98
CA GLY A 293 -9.99 6.11 -21.14
C GLY A 293 -11.19 6.99 -20.76
N SER A 294 -12.32 6.81 -21.44
CA SER A 294 -13.58 7.48 -21.13
C SER A 294 -14.37 6.83 -19.98
N VAL A 295 -14.04 5.57 -19.61
CA VAL A 295 -14.74 4.82 -18.56
C VAL A 295 -14.05 5.05 -17.24
N PHE A 296 -14.77 5.56 -16.23
CA PHE A 296 -14.20 5.88 -14.91
C PHE A 296 -13.84 4.63 -14.09
N VAL A 297 -14.53 3.52 -14.32
CA VAL A 297 -14.24 2.18 -13.76
C VAL A 297 -14.41 1.20 -14.89
N PRO A 298 -13.40 0.42 -15.27
CA PRO A 298 -13.57 -0.72 -16.16
C PRO A 298 -14.62 -1.66 -15.56
N ARG A 299 -15.42 -2.26 -16.43
CA ARG A 299 -16.44 -3.25 -16.03
C ARG A 299 -15.76 -4.51 -15.54
#